data_45856373234d4737d91c1ccb1a836b9c
#
_entry.id   45856373234d4737d91c1ccb1a836b9c
#
_cell.length_a   1.000
_cell.length_b   1.000
_cell.length_c   1.000
_cell.angle_alpha   90.00
_cell.angle_beta   90.00
_cell.angle_gamma   90.00
#
_symmetry.space_group_name_H-M   'P 1'
#
loop_
_entity.id
_entity.type
_entity.pdbx_description
1 polymer ?
#
loop_
_entity_poly.entity_id
_entity_poly.type
_entity_poly.pdbx_seq_one_letter_code
_entity_poly.pdbx_strand_id
1 'polypeptide(L)'
;MVRLVGLPYIWGGNWSAGVPALLALYPPSDEITETMRAIWSLKGVDCSGLLYEATDGFTPRNTSELVYYGTPVAIENKSISAIQKMVRPLDLIVWKGHVVIVLDAEKTIESRHKHGVVITPLKERLEEVLQTRTPKDAWVDGNHFVIRRWI
;
A
#
# COMPACT_ATOMS: atom_id res chain seq x y z
N MET A 1 7.31 2.89 -7.84
CA MET A 1 5.98 3.12 -7.25
C MET A 1 5.28 4.36 -7.83
N VAL A 2 5.88 5.55 -7.80
CA VAL A 2 5.23 6.81 -8.23
C VAL A 2 4.65 6.75 -9.66
N ARG A 3 5.32 6.06 -10.59
CA ARG A 3 4.81 5.84 -11.96
C ARG A 3 3.51 5.02 -12.03
N LEU A 4 3.11 4.39 -10.94
CA LEU A 4 1.90 3.56 -10.84
C LEU A 4 0.69 4.32 -10.30
N VAL A 5 0.86 5.62 -9.97
CA VAL A 5 -0.26 6.47 -9.51
C VAL A 5 -1.37 6.48 -10.55
N GLY A 6 -2.60 6.32 -10.08
CA GLY A 6 -3.80 6.23 -10.92
C GLY A 6 -4.17 4.81 -11.37
N LEU A 7 -3.33 3.79 -11.14
CA LEU A 7 -3.74 2.40 -11.37
C LEU A 7 -4.88 2.01 -10.44
N PRO A 8 -5.85 1.21 -10.91
CA PRO A 8 -6.94 0.74 -10.06
C PRO A 8 -6.44 -0.22 -8.98
N TYR A 9 -7.17 -0.23 -7.86
CA TYR A 9 -7.01 -1.26 -6.84
C TYR A 9 -7.62 -2.57 -7.36
N ILE A 10 -6.82 -3.64 -7.39
CA ILE A 10 -7.28 -4.99 -7.69
C ILE A 10 -6.86 -5.92 -6.56
N TRP A 11 -7.83 -6.53 -5.90
CA TRP A 11 -7.55 -7.50 -4.83
C TRP A 11 -6.67 -8.64 -5.34
N GLY A 12 -5.57 -8.90 -4.64
CA GLY A 12 -4.57 -9.89 -5.07
C GLY A 12 -3.67 -9.42 -6.22
N GLY A 13 -3.94 -8.23 -6.78
CA GLY A 13 -3.17 -7.66 -7.88
C GLY A 13 -1.75 -7.26 -7.46
N ASN A 14 -0.80 -7.63 -8.29
CA ASN A 14 0.62 -7.30 -8.15
C ASN A 14 1.30 -7.12 -9.51
N TRP A 15 0.51 -6.77 -10.54
CA TRP A 15 1.00 -6.59 -11.90
C TRP A 15 0.34 -5.40 -12.60
N SER A 16 1.09 -4.32 -12.72
CA SER A 16 0.61 -3.08 -13.33
C SER A 16 0.33 -3.20 -14.84
N ALA A 17 0.98 -4.12 -15.53
CA ALA A 17 0.74 -4.37 -16.96
C ALA A 17 -0.60 -5.11 -17.20
N GLY A 18 -1.09 -5.87 -16.23
CA GLY A 18 -2.24 -6.74 -16.39
C GLY A 18 -2.01 -7.91 -17.33
N VAL A 19 -3.09 -8.60 -17.67
CA VAL A 19 -3.10 -9.75 -18.59
C VAL A 19 -4.04 -9.46 -19.76
N PRO A 20 -3.61 -8.69 -20.78
CA PRO A 20 -4.48 -8.28 -21.91
C PRO A 20 -5.11 -9.46 -22.66
N ALA A 21 -4.45 -10.62 -22.68
CA ALA A 21 -4.97 -11.85 -23.28
C ALA A 21 -6.32 -12.29 -22.72
N LEU A 22 -6.66 -11.90 -21.49
CA LEU A 22 -7.98 -12.20 -20.91
C LEU A 22 -9.12 -11.57 -21.69
N LEU A 23 -8.93 -10.38 -22.25
CA LEU A 23 -9.93 -9.72 -23.09
C LEU A 23 -10.10 -10.38 -24.45
N ALA A 24 -9.09 -11.09 -24.94
CA ALA A 24 -9.19 -11.88 -26.18
C ALA A 24 -9.90 -13.22 -25.93
N LEU A 25 -9.67 -13.84 -24.77
CA LEU A 25 -10.29 -15.12 -24.38
C LEU A 25 -11.75 -14.94 -23.91
N TYR A 26 -12.02 -13.83 -23.24
CA TYR A 26 -13.34 -13.48 -22.68
C TYR A 26 -13.71 -12.06 -23.10
N PRO A 27 -14.08 -11.86 -24.39
CA PRO A 27 -14.44 -10.53 -24.87
C PRO A 27 -15.71 -10.03 -24.17
N PRO A 28 -15.75 -8.75 -23.77
CA PRO A 28 -16.98 -8.16 -23.25
C PRO A 28 -18.08 -8.15 -24.31
N SER A 29 -19.33 -8.31 -23.87
CA SER A 29 -20.51 -8.29 -24.77
C SER A 29 -20.83 -6.87 -25.29
N ASP A 30 -20.41 -5.86 -24.59
CA ASP A 30 -20.68 -4.45 -24.86
C ASP A 30 -19.41 -3.62 -24.80
N GLU A 31 -19.48 -2.34 -25.23
CA GLU A 31 -18.39 -1.41 -25.02
C GLU A 31 -18.12 -1.19 -23.53
N ILE A 32 -16.88 -1.35 -23.11
CA ILE A 32 -16.44 -1.16 -21.74
C ILE A 32 -15.53 0.06 -21.61
N THR A 33 -15.64 0.74 -20.46
CA THR A 33 -14.75 1.86 -20.15
C THR A 33 -13.29 1.40 -19.97
N GLU A 34 -12.35 2.33 -20.06
CA GLU A 34 -10.92 2.03 -19.83
C GLU A 34 -10.68 1.45 -18.41
N THR A 35 -11.41 1.93 -17.43
CA THR A 35 -11.37 1.39 -16.07
C THR A 35 -11.86 -0.06 -16.00
N MET A 36 -12.98 -0.38 -16.66
CA MET A 36 -13.48 -1.75 -16.74
C MET A 36 -12.51 -2.65 -17.49
N ARG A 37 -11.91 -2.16 -18.57
CA ARG A 37 -10.88 -2.86 -19.33
C ARG A 37 -9.68 -3.21 -18.46
N ALA A 38 -9.21 -2.26 -17.65
CA ALA A 38 -8.13 -2.49 -16.69
C ALA A 38 -8.49 -3.58 -15.67
N ILE A 39 -9.70 -3.50 -15.10
CA ILE A 39 -10.19 -4.51 -14.15
C ILE A 39 -10.28 -5.89 -14.80
N TRP A 40 -10.86 -6.00 -16.00
CA TRP A 40 -11.02 -7.28 -16.71
C TRP A 40 -9.69 -7.90 -17.11
N SER A 41 -8.70 -7.09 -17.43
CA SER A 41 -7.33 -7.54 -17.71
C SER A 41 -6.47 -7.70 -16.46
N LEU A 42 -7.03 -7.55 -15.25
CA LEU A 42 -6.29 -7.58 -13.96
C LEU A 42 -5.14 -6.56 -13.90
N LYS A 43 -5.28 -5.44 -14.62
CA LYS A 43 -4.29 -4.37 -14.67
C LYS A 43 -4.41 -3.48 -13.45
N GLY A 44 -3.72 -3.84 -12.37
CA GLY A 44 -3.76 -3.11 -11.12
C GLY A 44 -3.01 -3.81 -9.99
N VAL A 45 -2.95 -3.14 -8.85
CA VAL A 45 -2.24 -3.63 -7.67
C VAL A 45 -3.08 -3.45 -6.41
N ASP A 46 -2.98 -4.38 -5.45
CA ASP A 46 -3.45 -4.14 -4.09
C ASP A 46 -2.40 -3.39 -3.26
N CYS A 47 -2.67 -3.19 -1.98
CA CYS A 47 -1.80 -2.39 -1.11
C CYS A 47 -0.36 -2.94 -1.00
N SER A 48 -0.21 -4.24 -0.78
CA SER A 48 1.10 -4.89 -0.71
C SER A 48 1.66 -5.26 -2.09
N GLY A 49 0.78 -5.49 -3.08
CA GLY A 49 1.16 -5.71 -4.46
C GLY A 49 1.87 -4.51 -5.10
N LEU A 50 1.51 -3.29 -4.70
CA LEU A 50 2.22 -2.06 -5.09
C LEU A 50 3.71 -2.11 -4.68
N LEU A 51 3.98 -2.50 -3.45
CA LEU A 51 5.34 -2.64 -2.93
C LEU A 51 6.06 -3.83 -3.59
N TYR A 52 5.38 -4.97 -3.66
CA TYR A 52 5.90 -6.22 -4.24
C TYR A 52 6.35 -6.02 -5.69
N GLU A 53 5.51 -5.43 -6.54
CA GLU A 53 5.85 -5.14 -7.93
C GLU A 53 6.98 -4.11 -8.03
N ALA A 54 6.94 -3.05 -7.21
CA ALA A 54 7.96 -2.00 -7.24
C ALA A 54 9.35 -2.48 -6.80
N THR A 55 9.43 -3.63 -6.16
CA THR A 55 10.66 -4.28 -5.70
C THR A 55 10.98 -5.57 -6.45
N ASP A 56 10.34 -5.81 -7.60
CA ASP A 56 10.51 -7.01 -8.42
C ASP A 56 10.36 -8.32 -7.59
N GLY A 57 9.42 -8.31 -6.63
CA GLY A 57 9.15 -9.45 -5.76
C GLY A 57 10.12 -9.63 -4.58
N PHE A 58 10.99 -8.67 -4.32
CA PHE A 58 11.97 -8.77 -3.22
C PHE A 58 11.32 -8.68 -1.83
N THR A 59 10.26 -7.90 -1.68
CA THR A 59 9.55 -7.75 -0.40
C THR A 59 8.50 -8.84 -0.20
N PRO A 60 8.10 -9.16 1.05
CA PRO A 60 6.98 -10.06 1.30
C PRO A 60 5.71 -9.61 0.57
N ARG A 61 4.96 -10.57 0.03
CA ARG A 61 3.72 -10.29 -0.71
C ARG A 61 2.55 -9.89 0.19
N ASN A 62 2.53 -10.38 1.42
CA ASN A 62 1.37 -10.22 2.31
C ASN A 62 1.67 -9.29 3.48
N THR A 63 0.67 -8.49 3.86
CA THR A 63 0.77 -7.60 5.04
C THR A 63 0.96 -8.37 6.34
N SER A 64 0.52 -9.62 6.44
CA SER A 64 0.77 -10.50 7.59
C SER A 64 2.25 -10.81 7.82
N GLU A 65 3.07 -10.69 6.78
CA GLU A 65 4.53 -10.84 6.84
C GLU A 65 5.21 -9.48 6.96
N LEU A 66 4.67 -8.46 6.27
CA LEU A 66 5.20 -7.10 6.29
C LEU A 66 5.19 -6.48 7.70
N VAL A 67 4.25 -6.84 8.58
CA VAL A 67 4.22 -6.36 9.98
C VAL A 67 5.44 -6.80 10.79
N TYR A 68 6.19 -7.78 10.33
CA TYR A 68 7.44 -8.27 10.92
C TYR A 68 8.68 -7.95 10.07
N TYR A 69 8.51 -7.43 8.87
CA TYR A 69 9.60 -7.27 7.91
C TYR A 69 10.49 -6.06 8.23
N GLY A 70 11.80 -6.26 8.24
CA GLY A 70 12.78 -5.23 8.61
C GLY A 70 12.81 -4.93 10.13
N THR A 71 13.33 -3.77 10.51
CA THR A 71 13.47 -3.34 11.92
C THR A 71 12.28 -2.49 12.37
N PRO A 72 11.84 -2.59 13.64
CA PRO A 72 10.78 -1.73 14.15
C PRO A 72 11.28 -0.29 14.33
N VAL A 73 10.40 0.66 14.06
CA VAL A 73 10.57 2.07 14.44
C VAL A 73 9.76 2.31 15.71
N ALA A 74 10.40 2.80 16.76
CA ALA A 74 9.77 3.01 18.07
C ALA A 74 8.80 4.20 18.04
N ILE A 75 7.50 3.92 17.88
CA ILE A 75 6.42 4.93 17.70
C ILE A 75 5.38 4.92 18.83
N GLU A 76 5.42 3.95 19.74
CA GLU A 76 4.46 3.85 20.83
C GLU A 76 4.51 5.09 21.72
N ASN A 77 3.34 5.60 22.09
CA ASN A 77 3.16 6.84 22.88
C ASN A 77 3.76 8.12 22.26
N LYS A 78 4.04 8.13 20.95
CA LYS A 78 4.54 9.32 20.26
C LYS A 78 3.42 10.12 19.59
N SER A 79 3.58 11.44 19.57
CA SER A 79 2.69 12.31 18.80
C SER A 79 2.92 12.15 17.28
N ILE A 80 1.93 12.53 16.48
CA ILE A 80 2.03 12.54 15.00
C ILE A 80 3.27 13.29 14.55
N SER A 81 3.51 14.49 15.11
CA SER A 81 4.69 15.29 14.77
C SER A 81 6.02 14.61 15.11
N ALA A 82 6.06 13.81 16.19
CA ALA A 82 7.23 13.02 16.53
C ALA A 82 7.41 11.86 15.53
N ILE A 83 6.33 11.15 15.18
CA ILE A 83 6.36 10.06 14.19
C ILE A 83 6.84 10.59 12.84
N GLN A 84 6.29 11.73 12.36
CA GLN A 84 6.71 12.36 11.10
C GLN A 84 8.21 12.63 11.03
N LYS A 85 8.82 13.06 12.14
CA LYS A 85 10.27 13.33 12.21
C LYS A 85 11.13 12.07 12.22
N MET A 86 10.55 10.95 12.56
CA MET A 86 11.27 9.67 12.70
C MET A 86 11.23 8.82 11.45
N VAL A 87 10.17 8.93 10.67
CA VAL A 87 10.03 8.14 9.45
C VAL A 87 11.00 8.60 8.37
N ARG A 88 11.38 7.65 7.54
CA ARG A 88 12.27 7.84 6.40
C ARG A 88 11.61 7.35 5.12
N PRO A 89 12.09 7.79 3.95
CA PRO A 89 11.64 7.19 2.69
C PRO A 89 11.70 5.66 2.74
N LEU A 90 10.67 5.02 2.22
CA LEU A 90 10.45 3.57 2.17
C LEU A 90 10.13 2.90 3.52
N ASP A 91 10.02 3.62 4.64
CA ASP A 91 9.40 3.05 5.83
C ASP A 91 7.95 2.63 5.52
N LEU A 92 7.53 1.51 6.10
CA LEU A 92 6.19 0.94 5.93
C LEU A 92 5.34 1.21 7.17
N ILE A 93 4.27 1.99 7.02
CA ILE A 93 3.21 2.09 8.02
C ILE A 93 2.26 0.93 7.73
N VAL A 94 2.26 -0.10 8.58
CA VAL A 94 1.65 -1.39 8.22
C VAL A 94 0.86 -2.03 9.34
N TRP A 95 -0.23 -2.69 8.95
CA TRP A 95 -1.04 -3.59 9.78
C TRP A 95 -1.54 -4.76 8.94
N LYS A 96 -2.04 -5.83 9.56
CA LYS A 96 -2.65 -6.92 8.80
C LYS A 96 -3.87 -6.41 8.02
N GLY A 97 -3.79 -6.49 6.72
CA GLY A 97 -4.81 -6.04 5.76
C GLY A 97 -4.46 -4.75 5.01
N HIS A 98 -3.43 -3.97 5.43
CA HIS A 98 -3.03 -2.79 4.66
C HIS A 98 -1.60 -2.35 4.92
N VAL A 99 -0.99 -1.70 3.92
CA VAL A 99 0.31 -1.05 4.01
C VAL A 99 0.29 0.29 3.30
N VAL A 100 0.89 1.29 3.94
CA VAL A 100 1.15 2.62 3.42
C VAL A 100 2.67 2.81 3.37
N ILE A 101 3.20 3.30 2.27
CA ILE A 101 4.64 3.45 2.06
C ILE A 101 5.00 4.94 2.17
N VAL A 102 5.96 5.27 2.99
CA VAL A 102 6.48 6.63 3.11
C VAL A 102 7.32 6.95 1.87
N LEU A 103 6.97 8.00 1.13
CA LEU A 103 7.77 8.49 -0.01
C LEU A 103 8.88 9.44 0.43
N ASP A 104 8.51 10.37 1.29
CA ASP A 104 9.41 11.40 1.82
C ASP A 104 8.85 11.94 3.16
N ALA A 105 9.43 13.02 3.67
CA ALA A 105 9.01 13.64 4.94
C ALA A 105 7.58 14.22 4.91
N GLU A 106 6.98 14.35 3.73
CA GLU A 106 5.67 15.01 3.55
C GLU A 106 4.60 14.11 2.94
N LYS A 107 4.98 13.01 2.27
CA LYS A 107 4.10 12.22 1.42
C LYS A 107 4.21 10.74 1.67
N THR A 108 3.08 10.08 1.47
CA THR A 108 2.95 8.62 1.40
C THR A 108 2.39 8.20 0.06
N ILE A 109 2.58 6.92 -0.29
CA ILE A 109 1.92 6.27 -1.42
C ILE A 109 1.31 4.95 -0.98
N GLU A 110 0.15 4.62 -1.48
CA GLU A 110 -0.54 3.35 -1.20
C GLU A 110 -1.51 3.01 -2.33
N SER A 111 -1.89 1.76 -2.46
CA SER A 111 -3.05 1.37 -3.26
C SER A 111 -4.24 1.16 -2.32
N ARG A 112 -5.29 2.00 -2.47
CA ARG A 112 -6.50 2.01 -1.63
C ARG A 112 -7.70 1.46 -2.38
N HIS A 113 -8.47 0.62 -1.71
CA HIS A 113 -9.77 0.19 -2.23
C HIS A 113 -10.61 1.41 -2.66
N LYS A 114 -11.22 1.38 -3.83
CA LYS A 114 -11.99 2.45 -4.50
C LYS A 114 -11.18 3.65 -5.03
N HIS A 115 -9.93 3.84 -4.63
CA HIS A 115 -9.11 4.97 -5.04
C HIS A 115 -7.95 4.58 -5.96
N GLY A 116 -7.55 3.30 -5.92
CA GLY A 116 -6.35 2.86 -6.63
C GLY A 116 -5.08 3.38 -5.97
N VAL A 117 -4.03 3.52 -6.77
CA VAL A 117 -2.72 4.02 -6.31
C VAL A 117 -2.77 5.54 -6.19
N VAL A 118 -2.61 6.03 -4.97
CA VAL A 118 -2.70 7.46 -4.62
C VAL A 118 -1.52 7.91 -3.76
N ILE A 119 -1.19 9.19 -3.87
CA ILE A 119 -0.27 9.89 -2.98
C ILE A 119 -1.09 10.76 -2.04
N THR A 120 -0.82 10.66 -0.75
CA THR A 120 -1.50 11.42 0.31
C THR A 120 -0.46 12.13 1.19
N PRO A 121 -0.74 13.34 1.72
CA PRO A 121 0.11 13.96 2.70
C PRO A 121 0.32 13.05 3.92
N LEU A 122 1.57 12.86 4.33
CA LEU A 122 1.95 11.96 5.44
C LEU A 122 1.19 12.28 6.74
N LYS A 123 1.05 13.58 7.05
CA LYS A 123 0.35 14.01 8.26
C LYS A 123 -1.12 13.59 8.23
N GLU A 124 -1.83 13.91 7.16
CA GLU A 124 -3.24 13.55 6.98
C GLU A 124 -3.43 12.04 7.05
N ARG A 125 -2.52 11.29 6.41
CA ARG A 125 -2.62 9.84 6.42
C ARG A 125 -2.38 9.22 7.80
N LEU A 126 -1.46 9.76 8.58
CA LEU A 126 -1.25 9.36 9.98
C LEU A 126 -2.46 9.72 10.84
N GLU A 127 -3.07 10.90 10.64
CA GLU A 127 -4.30 11.30 11.33
C GLU A 127 -5.44 10.32 11.07
N GLU A 128 -5.67 9.93 9.81
CA GLU A 128 -6.67 8.91 9.43
C GLU A 128 -6.39 7.55 10.11
N VAL A 129 -5.14 7.08 10.07
CA VAL A 129 -4.77 5.79 10.67
C VAL A 129 -5.02 5.80 12.17
N LEU A 130 -4.64 6.86 12.86
CA LEU A 130 -4.79 7.02 14.31
C LEU A 130 -6.25 7.15 14.78
N GLN A 131 -7.20 7.46 13.89
CA GLN A 131 -8.63 7.42 14.24
C GLN A 131 -9.12 6.00 14.57
N THR A 132 -8.48 4.99 14.01
CA THR A 132 -8.96 3.60 14.13
C THR A 132 -7.90 2.63 14.67
N ARG A 133 -6.65 3.07 14.81
CA ARG A 133 -5.52 2.23 15.19
C ARG A 133 -4.60 2.90 16.18
N THR A 134 -4.00 2.10 17.05
CA THR A 134 -3.02 2.55 18.04
C THR A 134 -1.60 2.16 17.58
N PRO A 135 -0.62 3.09 17.65
CA PRO A 135 0.76 2.79 17.30
C PRO A 135 1.39 1.83 18.31
N LYS A 136 2.17 0.87 17.81
CA LYS A 136 2.96 -0.07 18.58
C LYS A 136 4.36 -0.21 18.00
N ASP A 137 5.34 -0.46 18.88
CA ASP A 137 6.73 -0.69 18.45
C ASP A 137 6.90 -2.10 17.86
N ALA A 138 6.19 -3.07 18.42
CA ALA A 138 6.11 -4.44 17.90
C ALA A 138 4.69 -4.79 17.50
N TRP A 139 4.55 -5.68 16.50
CA TRP A 139 3.22 -6.10 16.05
C TRP A 139 2.46 -6.83 17.16
N VAL A 140 1.25 -6.38 17.40
CA VAL A 140 0.24 -7.00 18.25
C VAL A 140 -1.07 -7.06 17.47
N ASP A 141 -1.77 -8.20 17.54
CA ASP A 141 -3.07 -8.35 16.86
C ASP A 141 -4.11 -7.37 17.43
N GLY A 142 -5.08 -7.01 16.62
CA GLY A 142 -6.13 -6.04 16.95
C GLY A 142 -5.99 -4.72 16.19
N ASN A 143 -6.56 -3.65 16.73
CA ASN A 143 -6.57 -2.33 16.09
C ASN A 143 -5.24 -1.58 16.31
N HIS A 144 -4.14 -2.18 15.87
CA HIS A 144 -2.80 -1.62 15.99
C HIS A 144 -2.16 -1.45 14.62
N PHE A 145 -1.13 -0.63 14.57
CA PHE A 145 -0.21 -0.54 13.44
C PHE A 145 1.23 -0.41 13.93
N VAL A 146 2.17 -0.78 13.09
CA VAL A 146 3.61 -0.63 13.32
C VAL A 146 4.25 0.13 12.17
N ILE A 147 5.44 0.67 12.41
CA ILE A 147 6.29 1.19 11.33
C ILE A 147 7.52 0.29 11.23
N ARG A 148 7.78 -0.16 10.00
CA ARG A 148 8.87 -1.09 9.69
C ARG A 148 9.85 -0.44 8.73
N ARG A 149 11.14 -0.50 9.07
CA ARG A 149 12.27 -0.04 8.24
C ARG A 149 13.01 -1.23 7.68
N TRP A 150 13.04 -1.37 6.37
CA TRP A 150 13.60 -2.54 5.70
C TRP A 150 14.81 -2.21 4.81
N ILE A 151 15.14 -0.93 4.67
CA ILE A 151 16.33 -0.40 4.01
C ILE A 151 17.11 0.47 4.98
#